data_371fef2a7bb90a6b58c4e29d56cffd4d
#
_entry.id   371fef2a7bb90a6b58c4e29d56cffd4d
#
_cell.length_a   1.000
_cell.length_b   1.000
_cell.length_c   1.000
_cell.angle_alpha   90.00
_cell.angle_beta   90.00
_cell.angle_gamma   90.00
#
_symmetry.space_group_name_H-M   'P 1'
#
loop_
_entity.id
_entity.type
_entity.pdbx_description
1 polymer ?
#
loop_
_entity_poly.entity_id
_entity_poly.type
_entity_poly.pdbx_seq_one_letter_code
_entity_poly.pdbx_strand_id
1 'polypeptide(L)'
;MDLLPIIDIERRGREPLQQFQRNLRAFIQLVERHYGVKPVLYCSRDFYNKYLSGPFTNYKYMVARYAEEVPQLCDNAAFVMWQYSATSRVRGIRGNVDRSCFMDHYTVDDILIHLSR
;
A
#
# COMPACT_ATOMS: atom_id res chain seq x y z
N MET A 1 -4.56 1.59 -20.38
CA MET A 1 -3.49 1.07 -19.51
C MET A 1 -4.07 0.87 -18.11
N ASP A 2 -3.88 -0.30 -17.54
CA ASP A 2 -4.50 -0.64 -16.27
C ASP A 2 -3.62 -0.27 -15.09
N LEU A 3 -4.24 -0.06 -13.93
CA LEU A 3 -3.53 0.13 -12.68
C LEU A 3 -2.88 -1.19 -12.23
N LEU A 4 -1.76 -1.10 -11.52
CA LEU A 4 -1.18 -2.25 -10.84
C LEU A 4 -2.21 -2.83 -9.85
N PRO A 5 -2.23 -4.16 -9.65
CA PRO A 5 -3.07 -4.73 -8.61
C PRO A 5 -2.67 -4.18 -7.25
N ILE A 6 -3.65 -3.93 -6.40
CA ILE A 6 -3.45 -3.40 -5.05
C ILE A 6 -3.91 -4.47 -4.06
N ILE A 7 -3.00 -4.85 -3.16
CA ILE A 7 -3.33 -5.75 -2.06
C ILE A 7 -3.51 -4.92 -0.80
N ASP A 8 -4.71 -5.00 -0.23
CA ASP A 8 -5.05 -4.33 1.01
C ASP A 8 -4.69 -5.23 2.19
N ILE A 9 -3.75 -4.77 3.02
CA ILE A 9 -3.23 -5.53 4.17
C ILE A 9 -3.57 -4.75 5.44
N GLU A 10 -4.74 -5.04 6.02
CA GLU A 10 -5.25 -4.30 7.17
C GLU A 10 -5.28 -5.13 8.45
N ARG A 11 -5.25 -6.47 8.35
CA ARG A 11 -5.40 -7.36 9.49
C ARG A 11 -4.40 -8.50 9.43
N ARG A 12 -3.88 -8.85 10.59
CA ARG A 12 -2.93 -9.93 10.71
C ARG A 12 -3.58 -11.29 10.94
N GLY A 13 -4.69 -11.33 11.67
CA GLY A 13 -5.27 -12.59 12.14
C GLY A 13 -4.60 -13.08 13.43
N ARG A 14 -4.86 -14.34 13.79
CA ARG A 14 -4.40 -14.92 15.05
C ARG A 14 -3.14 -15.78 14.93
N GLU A 15 -2.68 -16.06 13.71
CA GLU A 15 -1.52 -16.89 13.50
C GLU A 15 -0.24 -16.18 13.96
N PRO A 16 0.83 -16.95 14.28
CA PRO A 16 2.14 -16.37 14.59
C PRO A 16 2.64 -15.49 13.47
N LEU A 17 3.44 -14.48 13.80
CA LEU A 17 3.96 -13.51 12.83
C LEU A 17 4.65 -14.18 11.64
N GLN A 18 5.49 -15.18 11.90
CA GLN A 18 6.19 -15.90 10.83
C GLN A 18 5.22 -16.58 9.87
N GLN A 19 4.16 -17.18 10.39
CA GLN A 19 3.15 -17.83 9.56
C GLN A 19 2.38 -16.79 8.75
N PHE A 20 2.02 -15.68 9.36
CA PHE A 20 1.38 -14.57 8.65
C PHE A 20 2.25 -14.08 7.49
N GLN A 21 3.54 -13.86 7.76
CA GLN A 21 4.46 -13.37 6.73
C GLN A 21 4.64 -14.38 5.59
N ARG A 22 4.71 -15.67 5.89
CA ARG A 22 4.77 -16.72 4.85
C ARG A 22 3.51 -16.75 4.00
N ASN A 23 2.34 -16.67 4.62
CA ASN A 23 1.07 -16.68 3.93
C ASN A 23 0.93 -15.45 3.03
N LEU A 24 1.31 -14.28 3.54
CA LEU A 24 1.29 -13.05 2.77
C LEU A 24 2.22 -13.11 1.57
N ARG A 25 3.44 -13.61 1.77
CA ARG A 25 4.41 -13.76 0.67
C ARG A 25 3.89 -14.71 -0.41
N ALA A 26 3.30 -15.82 -0.02
CA ALA A 26 2.70 -16.77 -0.95
C ALA A 26 1.56 -16.12 -1.75
N PHE A 27 0.72 -15.35 -1.10
CA PHE A 27 -0.38 -14.64 -1.75
C PHE A 27 0.14 -13.58 -2.73
N ILE A 28 1.13 -12.79 -2.32
CA ILE A 28 1.76 -11.80 -3.19
C ILE A 28 2.36 -12.47 -4.43
N GLN A 29 3.03 -13.60 -4.26
CA GLN A 29 3.62 -14.34 -5.38
C GLN A 29 2.55 -14.86 -6.36
N LEU A 30 1.39 -15.29 -5.85
CA LEU A 30 0.27 -15.69 -6.69
C LEU A 30 -0.23 -14.51 -7.54
N VAL A 31 -0.37 -13.35 -6.92
CA VAL A 31 -0.80 -12.13 -7.61
C VAL A 31 0.22 -11.74 -8.67
N GLU A 32 1.51 -11.76 -8.34
CA GLU A 32 2.58 -11.46 -9.29
C GLU A 32 2.55 -12.39 -10.49
N ARG A 33 2.37 -13.69 -10.27
CA ARG A 33 2.29 -14.67 -11.37
C ARG A 33 1.07 -14.44 -12.25
N HIS A 34 -0.06 -14.12 -11.64
CA HIS A 34 -1.30 -13.90 -12.38
C HIS A 34 -1.23 -12.65 -13.26
N TYR A 35 -0.69 -11.57 -12.75
CA TYR A 35 -0.65 -10.27 -13.46
C TYR A 35 0.66 -10.00 -14.18
N GLY A 36 1.71 -10.76 -13.89
CA GLY A 36 3.04 -10.55 -14.48
C GLY A 36 3.77 -9.32 -13.96
N VAL A 37 3.28 -8.70 -12.88
CA VAL A 37 3.86 -7.50 -12.28
C VAL A 37 3.71 -7.57 -10.76
N LYS A 38 4.57 -6.84 -10.05
CA LYS A 38 4.46 -6.72 -8.60
C LYS A 38 3.25 -5.86 -8.22
N PRO A 39 2.45 -6.29 -7.23
CA PRO A 39 1.35 -5.46 -6.74
C PRO A 39 1.84 -4.28 -5.93
N VAL A 40 0.99 -3.27 -5.79
CA VAL A 40 1.13 -2.22 -4.79
C VAL A 40 0.53 -2.75 -3.49
N LEU A 41 1.21 -2.54 -2.36
CA LEU A 41 0.70 -2.93 -1.06
C LEU A 41 0.10 -1.71 -0.36
N TYR A 42 -1.12 -1.86 0.12
CA TYR A 42 -1.83 -0.83 0.89
C TYR A 42 -1.90 -1.27 2.35
N CYS A 43 -1.44 -0.42 3.24
CA CYS A 43 -1.51 -0.69 4.69
C CYS A 43 -1.43 0.62 5.46
N SER A 44 -1.73 0.56 6.77
CA SER A 44 -1.47 1.68 7.65
C SER A 44 0.03 1.78 7.97
N ARG A 45 0.47 2.98 8.37
CA ARG A 45 1.84 3.17 8.85
C ARG A 45 2.17 2.22 9.99
N ASP A 46 1.26 2.08 10.96
CA ASP A 46 1.51 1.25 12.13
C ASP A 46 1.61 -0.22 11.76
N PHE A 47 0.77 -0.69 10.83
CA PHE A 47 0.83 -2.06 10.36
C PHE A 47 2.16 -2.36 9.66
N TYR A 48 2.60 -1.45 8.79
CA TYR A 48 3.90 -1.57 8.14
C TYR A 48 5.03 -1.68 9.16
N ASN A 49 5.05 -0.76 10.13
CA ASN A 49 6.11 -0.71 11.13
C ASN A 49 6.18 -1.98 11.97
N LYS A 50 5.01 -2.56 12.29
CA LYS A 50 4.96 -3.77 13.13
C LYS A 50 5.24 -5.06 12.39
N TYR A 51 4.79 -5.18 11.15
CA TYR A 51 4.71 -6.50 10.50
C TYR A 51 5.37 -6.60 9.15
N LEU A 52 5.63 -5.51 8.45
CA LEU A 52 6.06 -5.55 7.05
C LEU A 52 7.47 -5.01 6.83
N SER A 53 7.95 -4.12 7.67
CA SER A 53 9.30 -3.57 7.51
C SER A 53 10.35 -4.68 7.63
N GLY A 54 11.34 -4.65 6.74
CA GLY A 54 12.33 -5.70 6.61
C GLY A 54 11.95 -6.71 5.53
N PRO A 55 11.05 -7.69 5.80
CA PRO A 55 10.74 -8.75 4.82
C PRO A 55 10.03 -8.24 3.56
N PHE A 56 9.28 -7.16 3.63
CA PHE A 56 8.43 -6.67 2.54
C PHE A 56 8.81 -5.27 2.08
N THR A 57 10.09 -4.96 1.99
CA THR A 57 10.57 -3.62 1.62
C THR A 57 10.66 -3.37 0.12
N ASN A 58 10.60 -4.43 -0.72
CA ASN A 58 10.79 -4.32 -2.16
C ASN A 58 9.48 -4.14 -2.94
N TYR A 59 8.52 -3.48 -2.36
CA TYR A 59 7.22 -3.24 -2.98
C TYR A 59 6.90 -1.75 -2.99
N LYS A 60 6.04 -1.34 -3.92
CA LYS A 60 5.46 -0.01 -3.89
C LYS A 60 4.36 0.02 -2.84
N TYR A 61 4.34 1.04 -2.01
CA TYR A 61 3.39 1.15 -0.92
C TYR A 61 2.47 2.35 -1.07
N MET A 62 1.21 2.13 -0.75
CA MET A 62 0.25 3.18 -0.43
C MET A 62 0.03 3.11 1.08
N VAL A 63 0.36 4.17 1.80
CA VAL A 63 0.33 4.18 3.26
C VAL A 63 -0.83 5.03 3.75
N ALA A 64 -1.65 4.45 4.61
CA ALA A 64 -2.74 5.16 5.28
C ALA A 64 -2.26 5.70 6.63
N ARG A 65 -2.45 6.98 6.84
CA ARG A 65 -2.23 7.66 8.12
C ARG A 65 -3.09 8.90 8.15
N TYR A 66 -4.14 8.89 8.96
CA TYR A 66 -5.09 9.99 9.05
C TYR A 66 -4.55 11.04 10.01
N ALA A 67 -3.73 11.94 9.49
CA ALA A 67 -3.06 12.98 10.25
C ALA A 67 -2.74 14.16 9.31
N GLU A 68 -2.37 15.28 9.90
CA GLU A 68 -2.00 16.47 9.13
C GLU A 68 -0.58 16.39 8.59
N GLU A 69 0.27 15.59 9.22
CA GLU A 69 1.67 15.45 8.84
C GLU A 69 1.90 14.18 8.05
N VAL A 70 2.82 14.26 7.09
CA VAL A 70 3.27 13.11 6.30
C VAL A 70 3.84 12.05 7.25
N PRO A 71 3.36 10.79 7.17
CA PRO A 71 3.89 9.73 8.01
C PRO A 71 5.33 9.39 7.62
N GLN A 72 6.08 8.92 8.60
CA GLN A 72 7.42 8.40 8.38
C GLN A 72 7.42 6.93 8.79
N LEU A 73 7.91 6.06 7.89
CA LEU A 73 8.05 4.65 8.19
C LEU A 73 9.29 4.42 9.07
N CYS A 74 9.25 3.41 9.92
CA CYS A 74 10.30 3.18 10.91
C CYS A 74 11.68 2.91 10.29
N ASP A 75 11.72 2.41 9.07
CA ASP A 75 12.94 2.14 8.31
C ASP A 75 13.25 3.24 7.29
N ASN A 76 12.54 4.36 7.34
CA ASN A 76 12.63 5.47 6.39
C ASN A 76 12.39 5.05 4.94
N ALA A 77 11.68 3.94 4.70
CA ALA A 77 11.34 3.50 3.35
C ALA A 77 10.45 4.53 2.65
N ALA A 78 10.68 4.71 1.35
CA ALA A 78 9.84 5.55 0.54
C ALA A 78 8.51 4.84 0.23
N PHE A 79 7.44 5.61 0.09
CA PHE A 79 6.14 5.08 -0.32
C PHE A 79 5.54 5.97 -1.41
N VAL A 80 4.74 5.37 -2.28
CA VAL A 80 4.28 6.02 -3.51
C VAL A 80 3.12 6.98 -3.25
N MET A 81 2.19 6.57 -2.37
CA MET A 81 1.00 7.36 -2.06
C MET A 81 0.73 7.39 -0.56
N TRP A 82 0.16 8.50 -0.12
CA TRP A 82 -0.29 8.70 1.25
C TRP A 82 -1.79 8.96 1.24
N GLN A 83 -2.56 8.04 1.86
CA GLN A 83 -3.97 8.27 2.15
C GLN A 83 -4.06 9.00 3.48
N TYR A 84 -4.38 10.29 3.44
CA TYR A 84 -4.31 11.14 4.62
C TYR A 84 -5.66 11.37 5.29
N SER A 85 -6.74 10.99 4.66
CA SER A 85 -8.07 11.15 5.24
C SER A 85 -9.05 10.12 4.68
N ALA A 86 -9.90 9.59 5.57
CA ALA A 86 -11.06 8.77 5.20
C ALA A 86 -12.37 9.46 5.57
N THR A 87 -12.30 10.68 6.12
CA THR A 87 -13.46 11.41 6.63
C THR A 87 -13.66 12.76 5.95
N SER A 88 -12.95 13.03 4.87
CA SER A 88 -13.10 14.28 4.12
C SER A 88 -14.45 14.35 3.44
N ARG A 89 -14.96 15.57 3.28
CA ARG A 89 -16.19 15.79 2.55
C ARG A 89 -15.91 16.59 1.30
N VAL A 90 -16.51 16.17 0.21
CA VAL A 90 -16.39 16.84 -1.08
C VAL A 90 -17.75 17.38 -1.48
N ARG A 91 -17.78 18.64 -1.92
CA ARG A 91 -19.01 19.28 -2.36
C ARG A 91 -19.67 18.48 -3.49
N GLY A 92 -20.94 18.16 -3.32
CA GLY A 92 -21.70 17.37 -4.28
C GLY A 92 -21.68 15.86 -4.02
N ILE A 93 -20.86 15.40 -3.09
CA ILE A 93 -20.79 13.98 -2.70
C ILE A 93 -21.32 13.83 -1.29
N ARG A 94 -22.23 12.87 -1.11
CA ARG A 94 -22.76 12.53 0.22
C ARG A 94 -21.81 11.58 0.93
N GLY A 95 -21.60 11.84 2.22
CA GLY A 95 -20.79 10.98 3.08
C GLY A 95 -19.30 11.32 3.03
N ASN A 96 -18.53 10.48 3.68
CA ASN A 96 -17.08 10.65 3.77
C ASN A 96 -16.40 10.10 2.51
N VAL A 97 -15.29 10.72 2.15
CA VAL A 97 -14.46 10.27 1.04
C VAL A 97 -13.00 10.13 1.49
N ASP A 98 -12.33 9.16 0.89
CA ASP A 98 -10.89 9.02 1.08
C ASP A 98 -10.15 10.09 0.29
N ARG A 99 -9.07 10.59 0.88
CA ARG A 99 -8.16 11.49 0.18
C ARG A 99 -6.74 10.97 0.23
N SER A 100 -6.08 10.99 -0.94
CA SER A 100 -4.72 10.52 -1.08
C SER A 100 -3.93 11.48 -1.97
N CYS A 101 -2.61 11.46 -1.82
CA CYS A 101 -1.71 12.19 -2.70
C CYS A 101 -0.50 11.34 -3.02
N PHE A 102 0.11 11.59 -4.20
CA PHE A 102 1.40 11.00 -4.53
C PHE A 102 2.50 11.66 -3.73
N MET A 103 3.49 10.87 -3.35
CA MET A 103 4.62 11.32 -2.55
C MET A 103 5.80 11.68 -3.46
N ASP A 104 6.57 12.70 -3.05
CA ASP A 104 7.82 13.11 -3.68
C ASP A 104 7.67 13.25 -5.21
N HIS A 105 8.47 12.50 -5.97
CA HIS A 105 8.46 12.50 -7.42
C HIS A 105 7.56 11.43 -8.05
N TYR A 106 6.82 10.67 -7.24
CA TYR A 106 5.94 9.62 -7.75
C TYR A 106 4.71 10.22 -8.43
N THR A 107 4.24 9.55 -9.48
CA THR A 107 3.08 9.96 -10.27
C THR A 107 2.19 8.76 -10.55
N VAL A 108 1.07 8.98 -11.22
CA VAL A 108 0.18 7.91 -11.64
C VAL A 108 0.90 6.85 -12.47
N ASP A 109 1.94 7.22 -13.21
CA ASP A 109 2.73 6.28 -14.01
C ASP A 109 3.37 5.19 -13.15
N ASP A 110 3.71 5.50 -11.90
CA ASP A 110 4.33 4.55 -10.99
C ASP A 110 3.39 3.44 -10.53
N ILE A 111 2.08 3.61 -10.70
CA ILE A 111 1.08 2.62 -10.33
C ILE A 111 0.36 2.02 -11.54
N LEU A 112 0.82 2.30 -12.75
CA LEU A 112 0.31 1.68 -13.97
C LEU A 112 1.10 0.42 -14.33
N ILE A 113 0.43 -0.49 -15.00
CA ILE A 113 1.08 -1.70 -15.50
C ILE A 113 1.92 -1.34 -16.72
N HIS A 114 3.21 -1.67 -16.66
CA HIS A 114 4.13 -1.55 -17.79
C HIS A 114 4.51 -2.94 -18.25
N LEU A 115 4.05 -3.31 -19.46
CA LEU A 115 4.35 -4.62 -20.02
C LEU A 115 5.72 -4.57 -20.69
N SER A 116 6.60 -5.47 -20.30
CA SER A 116 7.86 -5.70 -21.01
C SER A 116 7.57 -6.32 -22.38
N ARG A 117 8.21 -5.78 -23.38
CA ARG A 117 8.13 -6.33 -24.74
C ARG A 117 9.41 -7.07 -25.10
#